data_ba4d46088bfb63396b686007bf5083de
#
_entry.id   ba4d46088bfb63396b686007bf5083de
#
_cell.length_a   1.000
_cell.length_b   1.000
_cell.length_c   1.000
_cell.angle_alpha   90.00
_cell.angle_beta   90.00
_cell.angle_gamma   90.00
#
_symmetry.space_group_name_H-M   'P 1'
#
loop_
_entity.id
_entity.type
_entity.pdbx_description
1 polymer ?
#
loop_
_entity_poly.entity_id
_entity_poly.type
_entity_poly.pdbx_seq_one_letter_code
_entity_poly.pdbx_strand_id
1 'polypeptide(L)'
;MAMSSMRQLLTILLTFVSRTAFIYTLGAEYLGLNGLFSNILSILALSELGIGGAIAFYLYKPLADKDIDRIKVLMKFYRRCYNYVGLAILGLGCCLMPFLHYLVNLEQSLPENLYLIYFIFILQNSCTYFFFAYKQTLVSANQELYKIEKYNIAFSFINCITDIVVLLVFRNFIVYLLFKLVLVIVKNIAISNKINREYPYITDACDRKLTKEEKHRFFKDLYSISIFKVGSTLFNTLSNLMISIMIGTVVVGYYSNYFMITSQVNVIYMLIMTAVSAGVGNVI
;
A
#
# COMPACT_ATOMS: atom_id res chain seq x y z
N MET A 1 14.41 9.77 -10.52
CA MET A 1 13.75 8.90 -11.52
C MET A 1 14.49 7.57 -11.72
N ALA A 2 15.74 7.53 -12.17
CA ALA A 2 16.47 6.26 -12.44
C ALA A 2 16.45 5.26 -11.27
N MET A 3 16.63 5.71 -10.03
CA MET A 3 16.65 4.85 -8.85
C MET A 3 15.28 4.22 -8.54
N SER A 4 14.19 4.96 -8.76
CA SER A 4 12.83 4.44 -8.58
C SER A 4 12.47 3.43 -9.67
N SER A 5 12.91 3.66 -10.93
CA SER A 5 12.72 2.72 -12.03
C SER A 5 13.52 1.44 -11.80
N MET A 6 14.78 1.54 -11.37
CA MET A 6 15.59 0.37 -11.03
C MET A 6 14.97 -0.43 -9.88
N ARG A 7 14.48 0.25 -8.82
CA ARG A 7 13.74 -0.41 -7.75
C ARG A 7 12.53 -1.18 -8.29
N GLN A 8 11.78 -0.57 -9.20
CA GLN A 8 10.58 -1.18 -9.76
C GLN A 8 10.92 -2.48 -10.49
N LEU A 9 11.93 -2.47 -11.37
CA LEU A 9 12.38 -3.68 -12.07
C LEU A 9 12.86 -4.77 -11.11
N LEU A 10 13.67 -4.40 -10.12
CA LEU A 10 14.11 -5.34 -9.08
C LEU A 10 12.93 -5.93 -8.30
N THR A 11 11.97 -5.11 -7.92
CA THR A 11 10.77 -5.56 -7.21
C THR A 11 9.95 -6.54 -8.05
N ILE A 12 9.83 -6.31 -9.37
CA ILE A 12 9.14 -7.23 -10.29
C ILE A 12 9.80 -8.61 -10.25
N LEU A 13 11.13 -8.67 -10.43
CA LEU A 13 11.88 -9.93 -10.41
C LEU A 13 11.74 -10.65 -9.07
N LEU A 14 11.95 -9.94 -7.96
CA LEU A 14 11.84 -10.50 -6.62
C LEU A 14 10.43 -11.00 -6.30
N THR A 15 9.40 -10.28 -6.73
CA THR A 15 8.00 -10.68 -6.56
C THR A 15 7.71 -11.96 -7.35
N PHE A 16 8.25 -12.08 -8.57
CA PHE A 16 8.07 -13.28 -9.38
C PHE A 16 8.71 -14.51 -8.70
N VAL A 17 9.92 -14.37 -8.18
CA VAL A 17 10.62 -15.44 -7.45
C VAL A 17 9.85 -15.85 -6.18
N SER A 18 9.46 -14.87 -5.34
CA SER A 18 8.68 -15.15 -4.12
C SER A 18 7.35 -15.84 -4.44
N ARG A 19 6.66 -15.39 -5.50
CA ARG A 19 5.38 -15.98 -5.91
C ARG A 19 5.52 -17.39 -6.42
N THR A 20 6.59 -17.67 -7.16
CA THR A 20 6.92 -19.03 -7.61
C THR A 20 7.11 -19.95 -6.41
N ALA A 21 7.94 -19.57 -5.44
CA ALA A 21 8.14 -20.31 -4.20
C ALA A 21 6.81 -20.54 -3.45
N PHE A 22 5.96 -19.52 -3.39
CA PHE A 22 4.66 -19.60 -2.73
C PHE A 22 3.76 -20.66 -3.36
N ILE A 23 3.66 -20.68 -4.71
CA ILE A 23 2.80 -21.65 -5.43
C ILE A 23 3.28 -23.08 -5.22
N TYR A 24 4.60 -23.30 -5.30
CA TYR A 24 5.18 -24.63 -5.12
C TYR A 24 5.04 -25.18 -3.69
N THR A 25 4.93 -24.30 -2.69
CA THR A 25 4.89 -24.71 -1.28
C THR A 25 3.48 -24.78 -0.71
N LEU A 26 2.62 -23.82 -1.02
CA LEU A 26 1.29 -23.68 -0.45
C LEU A 26 0.16 -23.94 -1.45
N GLY A 27 0.42 -23.81 -2.76
CA GLY A 27 -0.55 -24.06 -3.80
C GLY A 27 -1.39 -22.87 -4.23
N ALA A 28 -2.27 -23.11 -5.21
CA ALA A 28 -3.06 -22.08 -5.87
C ALA A 28 -4.20 -21.54 -4.99
N GLU A 29 -4.72 -22.34 -4.07
CA GLU A 29 -5.83 -21.95 -3.19
C GLU A 29 -5.44 -20.84 -2.22
N TYR A 30 -4.29 -21.00 -1.53
CA TYR A 30 -3.74 -19.93 -0.69
C TYR A 30 -3.34 -18.70 -1.48
N LEU A 31 -2.90 -18.86 -2.73
CA LEU A 31 -2.64 -17.75 -3.62
C LEU A 31 -3.92 -16.99 -3.96
N GLY A 32 -5.02 -17.72 -4.19
CA GLY A 32 -6.35 -17.15 -4.39
C GLY A 32 -6.83 -16.35 -3.19
N LEU A 33 -6.66 -16.88 -1.98
CA LEU A 33 -6.99 -16.19 -0.73
C LEU A 33 -6.15 -14.92 -0.57
N ASN A 34 -4.84 -15.00 -0.81
CA ASN A 34 -3.95 -13.84 -0.75
C ASN A 34 -4.37 -12.75 -1.75
N GLY A 35 -4.74 -13.12 -2.97
CA GLY A 35 -5.27 -12.21 -3.98
C GLY A 35 -6.60 -11.59 -3.57
N LEU A 36 -7.56 -12.42 -3.13
CA LEU A 36 -8.88 -11.98 -2.72
C LEU A 36 -8.83 -11.01 -1.54
N PHE A 37 -8.11 -11.36 -0.46
CA PHE A 37 -8.00 -10.50 0.71
C PHE A 37 -7.25 -9.20 0.41
N SER A 38 -6.20 -9.24 -0.42
CA SER A 38 -5.54 -8.03 -0.90
C SER A 38 -6.48 -7.11 -1.66
N ASN A 39 -7.39 -7.66 -2.47
CA ASN A 39 -8.38 -6.86 -3.21
C ASN A 39 -9.48 -6.30 -2.29
N ILE A 40 -9.98 -7.09 -1.34
CA ILE A 40 -10.94 -6.59 -0.33
C ILE A 40 -10.32 -5.42 0.44
N LEU A 41 -9.07 -5.54 0.89
CA LEU A 41 -8.36 -4.47 1.57
C LEU A 41 -8.10 -3.26 0.68
N SER A 42 -7.86 -3.46 -0.62
CA SER A 42 -7.76 -2.36 -1.59
C SER A 42 -9.07 -1.58 -1.73
N ILE A 43 -10.22 -2.26 -1.65
CA ILE A 43 -11.54 -1.58 -1.59
C ILE A 43 -11.67 -0.80 -0.28
N LEU A 44 -11.30 -1.38 0.87
CA LEU A 44 -11.33 -0.68 2.15
C LEU A 44 -10.40 0.54 2.17
N ALA A 45 -9.23 0.43 1.52
CA ALA A 45 -8.29 1.53 1.34
C ALA A 45 -8.80 2.64 0.39
N LEU A 46 -9.98 2.49 -0.24
CA LEU A 46 -10.64 3.58 -0.96
C LEU A 46 -10.87 4.81 -0.06
N SER A 47 -10.97 4.60 1.26
CA SER A 47 -11.04 5.69 2.24
C SER A 47 -9.79 6.59 2.26
N GLU A 48 -8.64 6.09 1.75
CA GLU A 48 -7.38 6.86 1.58
C GLU A 48 -7.35 7.65 0.27
N LEU A 49 -8.23 7.33 -0.67
CA LEU A 49 -8.13 7.82 -2.04
C LEU A 49 -8.07 9.34 -2.13
N GLY A 50 -6.97 9.82 -2.66
CA GLY A 50 -6.74 11.24 -2.85
C GLY A 50 -6.08 11.96 -1.67
N ILE A 51 -6.12 11.43 -0.42
CA ILE A 51 -5.52 12.08 0.75
C ILE A 51 -4.04 12.39 0.50
N GLY A 52 -3.26 11.40 0.05
CA GLY A 52 -1.84 11.59 -0.25
C GLY A 52 -1.58 12.65 -1.32
N GLY A 53 -2.36 12.67 -2.39
CA GLY A 53 -2.26 13.66 -3.47
C GLY A 53 -2.67 15.07 -3.02
N ALA A 54 -3.79 15.20 -2.32
CA ALA A 54 -4.23 16.46 -1.75
C ALA A 54 -3.19 17.03 -0.76
N ILE A 55 -2.66 16.18 0.12
CA ILE A 55 -1.62 16.54 1.08
C ILE A 55 -0.36 17.05 0.37
N ALA A 56 0.12 16.34 -0.65
CA ALA A 56 1.30 16.75 -1.41
C ALA A 56 1.10 18.14 -2.03
N PHE A 57 -0.08 18.39 -2.62
CA PHE A 57 -0.43 19.69 -3.20
C PHE A 57 -0.34 20.83 -2.17
N TYR A 58 -0.90 20.64 -0.98
CA TYR A 58 -0.86 21.64 0.08
C TYR A 58 0.54 21.84 0.70
N LEU A 59 1.45 20.88 0.53
CA LEU A 59 2.83 20.97 1.01
C LEU A 59 3.76 21.71 0.05
N TYR A 60 3.46 21.78 -1.26
CA TYR A 60 4.38 22.36 -2.25
C TYR A 60 4.75 23.82 -1.94
N LYS A 61 3.76 24.68 -1.67
CA LYS A 61 4.03 26.09 -1.37
C LYS A 61 4.83 26.28 -0.07
N PRO A 62 4.42 25.72 1.08
CA PRO A 62 5.21 25.81 2.32
C PRO A 62 6.63 25.26 2.19
N LEU A 63 6.85 24.21 1.40
CA LEU A 63 8.18 23.66 1.13
C LEU A 63 9.02 24.61 0.29
N ALA A 64 8.46 25.23 -0.76
CA ALA A 64 9.13 26.23 -1.58
C ALA A 64 9.51 27.49 -0.78
N ASP A 65 8.58 27.96 0.06
CA ASP A 65 8.76 29.15 0.91
C ASP A 65 9.59 28.83 2.17
N LYS A 66 9.96 27.57 2.42
CA LYS A 66 10.65 27.10 3.64
C LYS A 66 9.92 27.46 4.95
N ASP A 67 8.59 27.55 4.89
CA ASP A 67 7.74 27.85 6.05
C ASP A 67 7.57 26.59 6.92
N ILE A 68 8.57 26.38 7.80
CA ILE A 68 8.63 25.21 8.69
C ILE A 68 7.42 25.15 9.62
N ASP A 69 6.94 26.28 10.11
CA ASP A 69 5.79 26.29 11.03
C ASP A 69 4.51 25.84 10.33
N ARG A 70 4.33 26.26 9.09
CA ARG A 70 3.21 25.82 8.27
C ARG A 70 3.28 24.32 7.97
N ILE A 71 4.48 23.81 7.64
CA ILE A 71 4.71 22.39 7.41
C ILE A 71 4.36 21.57 8.66
N LYS A 72 4.80 22.00 9.86
CA LYS A 72 4.47 21.34 11.14
C LYS A 72 2.96 21.22 11.35
N VAL A 73 2.21 22.31 11.14
CA VAL A 73 0.75 22.35 11.29
C VAL A 73 0.09 21.35 10.34
N LEU A 74 0.49 21.35 9.07
CA LEU A 74 -0.03 20.45 8.04
C LEU A 74 0.28 18.99 8.38
N MET A 75 1.53 18.67 8.74
CA MET A 75 1.93 17.29 9.07
C MET A 75 1.21 16.75 10.30
N LYS A 76 0.97 17.60 11.33
CA LYS A 76 0.17 17.21 12.50
C LYS A 76 -1.30 16.91 12.11
N PHE A 77 -1.87 17.70 11.21
CA PHE A 77 -3.22 17.45 10.69
C PHE A 77 -3.27 16.15 9.88
N TYR A 78 -2.31 15.93 8.99
CA TYR A 78 -2.22 14.74 8.14
C TYR A 78 -2.03 13.45 8.93
N ARG A 79 -1.19 13.48 9.96
CA ARG A 79 -1.05 12.35 10.88
C ARG A 79 -2.40 11.94 11.47
N ARG A 80 -3.25 12.91 11.85
CA ARG A 80 -4.59 12.62 12.35
C ARG A 80 -5.49 12.02 11.27
N CYS A 81 -5.48 12.58 10.06
CA CYS A 81 -6.25 12.04 8.94
C CYS A 81 -5.87 10.58 8.66
N TYR A 82 -4.56 10.27 8.59
CA TYR A 82 -4.10 8.90 8.35
C TYR A 82 -4.42 7.94 9.51
N ASN A 83 -4.38 8.41 10.75
CA ASN A 83 -4.83 7.61 11.89
C ASN A 83 -6.34 7.26 11.80
N TYR A 84 -7.18 8.21 11.38
CA TYR A 84 -8.60 7.94 11.15
C TYR A 84 -8.81 6.95 9.99
N VAL A 85 -8.03 7.06 8.91
CA VAL A 85 -8.07 6.09 7.82
C VAL A 85 -7.67 4.69 8.30
N GLY A 86 -6.58 4.57 9.06
CA GLY A 86 -6.14 3.29 9.63
C GLY A 86 -7.19 2.67 10.55
N LEU A 87 -7.85 3.48 11.39
CA LEU A 87 -8.96 3.04 12.24
C LEU A 87 -10.20 2.64 11.42
N ALA A 88 -10.52 3.39 10.36
CA ALA A 88 -11.64 3.07 9.47
C ALA A 88 -11.40 1.72 8.76
N ILE A 89 -10.19 1.47 8.26
CA ILE A 89 -9.82 0.20 7.62
C ILE A 89 -9.93 -0.95 8.63
N LEU A 90 -9.42 -0.77 9.86
CA LEU A 90 -9.58 -1.77 10.93
C LEU A 90 -11.06 -2.03 11.24
N GLY A 91 -11.84 -0.98 11.47
CA GLY A 91 -13.26 -1.11 11.82
C GLY A 91 -14.08 -1.75 10.71
N LEU A 92 -13.99 -1.25 9.49
CA LEU A 92 -14.68 -1.80 8.32
C LEU A 92 -14.22 -3.22 7.99
N GLY A 93 -12.90 -3.49 8.12
CA GLY A 93 -12.36 -4.82 7.96
C GLY A 93 -12.92 -5.83 8.97
N CYS A 94 -13.00 -5.45 10.24
CA CYS A 94 -13.62 -6.28 11.28
C CYS A 94 -15.13 -6.47 11.02
N CYS A 95 -15.84 -5.44 10.56
CA CYS A 95 -17.27 -5.56 10.19
C CYS A 95 -17.51 -6.51 9.01
N LEU A 96 -16.53 -6.72 8.13
CA LEU A 96 -16.63 -7.67 7.02
C LEU A 96 -16.35 -9.13 7.44
N MET A 97 -15.75 -9.37 8.61
CA MET A 97 -15.44 -10.72 9.09
C MET A 97 -16.64 -11.69 9.03
N PRO A 98 -17.84 -11.34 9.54
CA PRO A 98 -18.99 -12.26 9.50
C PRO A 98 -19.41 -12.66 8.10
N PHE A 99 -19.09 -11.84 7.10
CA PHE A 99 -19.46 -12.03 5.70
C PHE A 99 -18.43 -12.81 4.89
N LEU A 100 -17.28 -13.18 5.48
CA LEU A 100 -16.20 -13.85 4.76
C LEU A 100 -16.61 -15.14 4.09
N HIS A 101 -17.49 -15.92 4.70
CA HIS A 101 -17.97 -17.18 4.14
C HIS A 101 -18.81 -17.00 2.87
N TYR A 102 -19.39 -15.82 2.63
CA TYR A 102 -20.06 -15.49 1.37
C TYR A 102 -19.10 -15.02 0.28
N LEU A 103 -17.95 -14.47 0.69
CA LEU A 103 -16.97 -13.90 -0.23
C LEU A 103 -15.91 -14.91 -0.66
N VAL A 104 -15.68 -15.93 0.17
CA VAL A 104 -14.65 -16.96 -0.01
C VAL A 104 -15.32 -18.29 -0.31
N ASN A 105 -15.30 -18.69 -1.58
CA ASN A 105 -15.80 -20.00 -2.01
C ASN A 105 -14.60 -20.95 -2.09
N LEU A 106 -14.40 -21.74 -1.03
CA LEU A 106 -13.33 -22.74 -0.92
C LEU A 106 -13.82 -24.07 -1.47
N GLU A 107 -13.02 -24.70 -2.34
CA GLU A 107 -13.28 -26.04 -2.84
C GLU A 107 -12.98 -27.12 -1.78
N GLN A 108 -12.03 -26.83 -0.89
CA GLN A 108 -11.65 -27.69 0.22
C GLN A 108 -11.62 -26.91 1.53
N SER A 109 -11.86 -27.59 2.66
CA SER A 109 -11.72 -26.98 3.97
C SER A 109 -10.24 -26.75 4.27
N LEU A 110 -9.86 -25.49 4.50
CA LEU A 110 -8.50 -25.16 4.94
C LEU A 110 -8.25 -25.67 6.35
N PRO A 111 -7.05 -26.16 6.63
CA PRO A 111 -6.67 -26.55 8.00
C PRO A 111 -6.57 -25.35 8.95
N GLU A 112 -6.35 -24.14 8.41
CA GLU A 112 -6.21 -22.94 9.20
C GLU A 112 -7.50 -22.14 9.31
N ASN A 113 -7.60 -21.34 10.37
CA ASN A 113 -8.75 -20.47 10.61
C ASN A 113 -8.75 -19.27 9.64
N LEU A 114 -9.74 -19.23 8.74
CA LEU A 114 -9.91 -18.17 7.74
C LEU A 114 -10.01 -16.77 8.36
N TYR A 115 -10.69 -16.65 9.50
CA TYR A 115 -10.85 -15.36 10.21
C TYR A 115 -9.51 -14.84 10.75
N LEU A 116 -8.65 -15.73 11.24
CA LEU A 116 -7.32 -15.38 11.72
C LEU A 116 -6.45 -14.89 10.55
N ILE A 117 -6.48 -15.59 9.42
CA ILE A 117 -5.77 -15.20 8.20
C ILE A 117 -6.20 -13.78 7.79
N TYR A 118 -7.49 -13.55 7.66
CA TYR A 118 -8.02 -12.25 7.25
C TYR A 118 -7.67 -11.14 8.25
N PHE A 119 -7.72 -11.42 9.55
CA PHE A 119 -7.34 -10.45 10.58
C PHE A 119 -5.87 -10.01 10.48
N ILE A 120 -4.96 -10.94 10.19
CA ILE A 120 -3.54 -10.61 9.95
C ILE A 120 -3.40 -9.69 8.75
N PHE A 121 -4.16 -9.90 7.67
CA PHE A 121 -4.18 -9.02 6.50
C PHE A 121 -4.66 -7.61 6.85
N ILE A 122 -5.72 -7.47 7.66
CA ILE A 122 -6.22 -6.17 8.13
C ILE A 122 -5.12 -5.45 8.94
N LEU A 123 -4.44 -6.15 9.85
CA LEU A 123 -3.36 -5.59 10.65
C LEU A 123 -2.19 -5.12 9.79
N GLN A 124 -1.75 -5.93 8.81
CA GLN A 124 -0.66 -5.56 7.91
C GLN A 124 -0.96 -4.26 7.16
N ASN A 125 -2.18 -4.13 6.65
CA ASN A 125 -2.61 -2.95 5.90
C ASN A 125 -2.66 -1.72 6.82
N SER A 126 -3.34 -1.85 7.97
CA SER A 126 -3.56 -0.74 8.90
C SER A 126 -2.26 -0.20 9.52
N CYS A 127 -1.27 -1.07 9.81
CA CYS A 127 0.02 -0.66 10.38
C CYS A 127 0.74 0.39 9.52
N THR A 128 0.63 0.34 8.20
CA THR A 128 1.27 1.32 7.32
C THR A 128 0.73 2.72 7.52
N TYR A 129 -0.57 2.85 7.78
CA TYR A 129 -1.23 4.15 7.99
C TYR A 129 -0.82 4.81 9.30
N PHE A 130 -0.65 4.04 10.37
CA PHE A 130 -0.27 4.58 11.68
C PHE A 130 1.18 5.06 11.74
N PHE A 131 2.10 4.38 11.05
CA PHE A 131 3.53 4.61 11.26
C PHE A 131 4.19 5.44 10.17
N PHE A 132 3.76 5.36 8.93
CA PHE A 132 4.60 5.79 7.81
C PHE A 132 3.90 6.65 6.76
N ALA A 133 2.67 6.35 6.37
CA ALA A 133 2.06 6.89 5.16
C ALA A 133 2.11 8.44 5.06
N TYR A 134 1.77 9.16 6.13
CA TYR A 134 1.80 10.63 6.12
C TYR A 134 3.21 11.22 5.95
N LYS A 135 4.25 10.53 6.42
CA LYS A 135 5.64 10.98 6.29
C LYS A 135 6.17 10.79 4.88
N GLN A 136 5.79 9.71 4.22
CA GLN A 136 6.15 9.46 2.82
C GLN A 136 5.66 10.57 1.91
N THR A 137 4.48 11.11 2.19
CA THR A 137 3.90 12.21 1.40
C THR A 137 4.77 13.48 1.49
N LEU A 138 5.35 13.78 2.66
CA LEU A 138 6.29 14.91 2.81
C LEU A 138 7.54 14.72 1.95
N VAL A 139 8.15 13.53 2.02
CA VAL A 139 9.36 13.21 1.25
C VAL A 139 9.07 13.26 -0.27
N SER A 140 7.87 12.81 -0.66
CA SER A 140 7.40 12.88 -2.05
C SER A 140 7.19 14.32 -2.51
N ALA A 141 6.54 15.15 -1.69
CA ALA A 141 6.29 16.55 -2.00
C ALA A 141 7.60 17.36 -2.11
N ASN A 142 8.61 16.99 -1.31
CA ASN A 142 9.95 17.59 -1.38
C ASN A 142 10.84 16.99 -2.48
N GLN A 143 10.31 16.11 -3.33
CA GLN A 143 11.02 15.42 -4.41
C GLN A 143 12.25 14.60 -3.95
N GLU A 144 12.29 14.19 -2.69
CA GLU A 144 13.43 13.50 -2.07
C GLU A 144 13.18 12.00 -1.86
N LEU A 145 12.26 11.39 -2.62
CA LEU A 145 11.97 9.95 -2.52
C LEU A 145 13.22 9.06 -2.59
N TYR A 146 14.27 9.50 -3.31
CA TYR A 146 15.52 8.75 -3.41
C TYR A 146 16.17 8.43 -2.06
N LYS A 147 15.92 9.25 -1.03
CA LYS A 147 16.45 9.05 0.33
C LYS A 147 15.91 7.79 1.00
N ILE A 148 14.66 7.42 0.69
CA ILE A 148 14.00 6.22 1.23
C ILE A 148 14.04 5.03 0.28
N GLU A 149 14.38 5.24 -1.00
CA GLU A 149 14.41 4.17 -2.01
C GLU A 149 15.45 3.09 -1.70
N LYS A 150 16.60 3.45 -1.12
CA LYS A 150 17.61 2.47 -0.65
C LYS A 150 17.02 1.49 0.37
N TYR A 151 16.22 2.01 1.31
CA TYR A 151 15.53 1.18 2.30
C TYR A 151 14.48 0.30 1.64
N ASN A 152 13.70 0.85 0.71
CA ASN A 152 12.71 0.08 -0.04
C ASN A 152 13.34 -1.07 -0.81
N ILE A 153 14.48 -0.85 -1.48
CA ILE A 153 15.25 -1.88 -2.19
C ILE A 153 15.73 -2.95 -1.20
N ALA A 154 16.39 -2.55 -0.12
CA ALA A 154 16.91 -3.48 0.88
C ALA A 154 15.78 -4.35 1.48
N PHE A 155 14.66 -3.74 1.85
CA PHE A 155 13.51 -4.49 2.36
C PHE A 155 12.83 -5.36 1.30
N SER A 156 12.90 -5.04 0.00
CA SER A 156 12.43 -5.93 -1.06
C SER A 156 13.25 -7.22 -1.13
N PHE A 157 14.56 -7.13 -1.00
CA PHE A 157 15.42 -8.31 -0.91
C PHE A 157 15.17 -9.12 0.37
N ILE A 158 15.11 -8.45 1.53
CA ILE A 158 14.81 -9.10 2.81
C ILE A 158 13.47 -9.83 2.74
N ASN A 159 12.43 -9.20 2.19
CA ASN A 159 11.12 -9.83 2.00
C ASN A 159 11.22 -11.09 1.12
N CYS A 160 11.90 -11.00 -0.04
CA CYS A 160 12.04 -12.13 -0.94
C CYS A 160 12.78 -13.31 -0.27
N ILE A 161 13.90 -13.04 0.42
CA ILE A 161 14.66 -14.07 1.14
C ILE A 161 13.80 -14.68 2.27
N THR A 162 13.14 -13.83 3.06
CA THR A 162 12.27 -14.30 4.15
C THR A 162 11.10 -15.13 3.60
N ASP A 163 10.47 -14.70 2.49
CA ASP A 163 9.41 -15.46 1.85
C ASP A 163 9.88 -16.88 1.50
N ILE A 164 11.02 -16.99 0.81
CA ILE A 164 11.57 -18.30 0.39
C ILE A 164 11.89 -19.15 1.60
N VAL A 165 12.63 -18.61 2.57
CA VAL A 165 13.06 -19.36 3.76
C VAL A 165 11.86 -19.84 4.58
N VAL A 166 10.92 -18.93 4.88
CA VAL A 166 9.75 -19.28 5.70
C VAL A 166 8.85 -20.30 5.00
N LEU A 167 8.63 -20.15 3.69
CA LEU A 167 7.82 -21.07 2.91
C LEU A 167 8.46 -22.47 2.82
N LEU A 168 9.76 -22.56 2.61
CA LEU A 168 10.45 -23.85 2.52
C LEU A 168 10.56 -24.57 3.87
N VAL A 169 10.79 -23.81 4.97
CA VAL A 169 11.00 -24.39 6.31
C VAL A 169 9.68 -24.75 6.98
N PHE A 170 8.72 -23.82 7.00
CA PHE A 170 7.50 -23.99 7.80
C PHE A 170 6.32 -24.54 7.00
N ARG A 171 6.24 -24.28 5.71
CA ARG A 171 5.12 -24.69 4.82
C ARG A 171 3.74 -24.40 5.41
N ASN A 172 3.63 -23.32 6.18
CA ASN A 172 2.42 -22.90 6.87
C ASN A 172 2.08 -21.45 6.53
N PHE A 173 0.85 -21.21 6.11
CA PHE A 173 0.42 -19.90 5.63
C PHE A 173 0.32 -18.85 6.74
N ILE A 174 -0.13 -19.23 7.94
CA ILE A 174 -0.22 -18.30 9.08
C ILE A 174 1.17 -17.83 9.50
N VAL A 175 2.13 -18.76 9.59
CA VAL A 175 3.53 -18.43 9.92
C VAL A 175 4.10 -17.44 8.89
N TYR A 176 3.88 -17.71 7.60
CA TYR A 176 4.28 -16.82 6.53
C TYR A 176 3.69 -15.40 6.69
N LEU A 177 2.39 -15.29 6.98
CA LEU A 177 1.72 -14.00 7.18
C LEU A 177 2.23 -13.25 8.41
N LEU A 178 2.54 -13.96 9.50
CA LEU A 178 3.11 -13.35 10.71
C LEU A 178 4.50 -12.76 10.44
N PHE A 179 5.37 -13.49 9.72
CA PHE A 179 6.67 -12.94 9.30
C PHE A 179 6.50 -11.72 8.39
N LYS A 180 5.56 -11.74 7.47
CA LYS A 180 5.19 -10.58 6.64
C LYS A 180 4.76 -9.39 7.48
N LEU A 181 3.89 -9.61 8.47
CA LEU A 181 3.44 -8.56 9.39
C LEU A 181 4.62 -7.92 10.13
N VAL A 182 5.51 -8.74 10.69
CA VAL A 182 6.72 -8.25 11.38
C VAL A 182 7.59 -7.43 10.44
N LEU A 183 7.84 -7.91 9.22
CA LEU A 183 8.64 -7.19 8.23
C LEU A 183 8.02 -5.85 7.83
N VAL A 184 6.70 -5.80 7.67
CA VAL A 184 5.99 -4.53 7.37
C VAL A 184 6.17 -3.54 8.51
N ILE A 185 6.02 -3.98 9.76
CA ILE A 185 6.21 -3.12 10.95
C ILE A 185 7.65 -2.61 11.02
N VAL A 186 8.64 -3.51 10.92
CA VAL A 186 10.07 -3.16 10.99
C VAL A 186 10.44 -2.18 9.86
N LYS A 187 9.99 -2.43 8.63
CA LYS A 187 10.17 -1.53 7.50
C LYS A 187 9.61 -0.15 7.78
N ASN A 188 8.36 -0.08 8.21
CA ASN A 188 7.67 1.19 8.46
C ASN A 188 8.34 1.99 9.58
N ILE A 189 8.79 1.32 10.65
CA ILE A 189 9.54 1.96 11.74
C ILE A 189 10.90 2.44 11.24
N ALA A 190 11.64 1.61 10.51
CA ALA A 190 12.97 1.97 9.99
C ALA A 190 12.91 3.21 9.10
N ILE A 191 11.99 3.23 8.13
CA ILE A 191 11.81 4.38 7.22
C ILE A 191 11.27 5.60 7.98
N SER A 192 10.32 5.41 8.90
CA SER A 192 9.79 6.49 9.74
C SER A 192 10.90 7.16 10.56
N ASN A 193 11.79 6.37 11.18
CA ASN A 193 12.92 6.89 11.94
C ASN A 193 13.94 7.62 11.04
N LYS A 194 14.19 7.11 9.83
CA LYS A 194 15.02 7.79 8.86
C LYS A 194 14.47 9.18 8.52
N ILE A 195 13.16 9.26 8.25
CA ILE A 195 12.49 10.54 7.92
C ILE A 195 12.53 11.49 9.13
N ASN A 196 12.33 11.00 10.35
CA ASN A 196 12.43 11.84 11.55
C ASN A 196 13.83 12.45 11.74
N ARG A 197 14.89 11.72 11.35
CA ARG A 197 16.28 12.26 11.39
C ARG A 197 16.53 13.28 10.29
N GLU A 198 15.93 13.13 9.12
CA GLU A 198 16.07 14.07 8.00
C GLU A 198 15.23 15.35 8.20
N TYR A 199 14.07 15.21 8.83
CA TYR A 199 13.12 16.29 9.07
C TYR A 199 12.73 16.37 10.56
N PRO A 200 13.66 16.73 11.45
CA PRO A 200 13.42 16.69 12.90
C PRO A 200 12.24 17.56 13.34
N TYR A 201 11.98 18.65 12.61
CA TYR A 201 10.89 19.56 12.89
C TYR A 201 9.48 18.95 12.82
N ILE A 202 9.29 17.78 12.15
CA ILE A 202 7.97 17.11 12.11
C ILE A 202 7.57 16.50 13.45
N THR A 203 8.53 16.26 14.34
CA THR A 203 8.28 15.70 15.67
C THR A 203 8.06 16.77 16.72
N ASP A 204 8.38 18.03 16.41
CA ASP A 204 8.27 19.13 17.36
C ASP A 204 6.83 19.43 17.73
N ALA A 205 6.63 19.89 18.96
CA ALA A 205 5.32 20.36 19.39
C ALA A 205 4.90 21.60 18.58
N CYS A 206 3.66 21.60 18.11
CA CYS A 206 3.09 22.74 17.42
C CYS A 206 1.69 22.98 17.97
N ASP A 207 1.45 24.14 18.59
CA ASP A 207 0.15 24.51 19.16
C ASP A 207 -0.81 25.11 18.14
N ARG A 208 -0.27 25.58 17.01
CA ARG A 208 -1.06 26.14 15.92
C ARG A 208 -1.90 25.07 15.25
N LYS A 209 -3.15 25.40 14.94
CA LYS A 209 -4.12 24.49 14.29
C LYS A 209 -4.60 25.12 12.99
N LEU A 210 -4.98 24.27 12.03
CA LEU A 210 -5.65 24.73 10.81
C LEU A 210 -7.00 25.32 11.17
N THR A 211 -7.38 26.42 10.48
CA THR A 211 -8.69 27.04 10.61
C THR A 211 -9.80 26.13 10.11
N LYS A 212 -11.05 26.41 10.47
CA LYS A 212 -12.19 25.63 9.97
C LYS A 212 -12.33 25.74 8.46
N GLU A 213 -12.07 26.90 7.89
CA GLU A 213 -12.11 27.17 6.45
C GLU A 213 -11.06 26.39 5.69
N GLU A 214 -9.81 26.35 6.18
CA GLU A 214 -8.73 25.57 5.57
C GLU A 214 -9.04 24.08 5.55
N LYS A 215 -9.60 23.53 6.63
CA LYS A 215 -10.03 22.13 6.68
C LYS A 215 -11.17 21.87 5.69
N HIS A 216 -12.16 22.75 5.62
CA HIS A 216 -13.28 22.61 4.69
C HIS A 216 -12.78 22.59 3.24
N ARG A 217 -11.87 23.51 2.89
CA ARG A 217 -11.25 23.57 1.56
C ARG A 217 -10.47 22.29 1.25
N PHE A 218 -9.66 21.81 2.20
CA PHE A 218 -8.94 20.55 2.05
C PHE A 218 -9.88 19.37 1.75
N PHE A 219 -10.96 19.21 2.52
CA PHE A 219 -11.91 18.11 2.29
C PHE A 219 -12.70 18.25 0.99
N LYS A 220 -12.99 19.47 0.54
CA LYS A 220 -13.61 19.71 -0.77
C LYS A 220 -12.70 19.28 -1.91
N ASP A 221 -11.41 19.65 -1.86
CA ASP A 221 -10.42 19.28 -2.88
C ASP A 221 -10.17 17.76 -2.86
N LEU A 222 -10.10 17.18 -1.65
CA LEU A 222 -10.00 15.74 -1.45
C LEU A 222 -11.15 14.99 -2.13
N TYR A 223 -12.40 15.43 -1.94
CA TYR A 223 -13.57 14.80 -2.55
C TYR A 223 -13.48 14.77 -4.08
N SER A 224 -13.06 15.86 -4.69
CA SER A 224 -12.90 15.95 -6.15
C SER A 224 -11.84 14.96 -6.70
N ILE A 225 -10.72 14.79 -5.99
CA ILE A 225 -9.66 13.84 -6.37
C ILE A 225 -10.11 12.39 -6.15
N SER A 226 -10.88 12.16 -5.08
CA SER A 226 -11.30 10.82 -4.66
C SER A 226 -12.26 10.17 -5.67
N ILE A 227 -13.19 10.91 -6.26
CA ILE A 227 -14.20 10.36 -7.18
C ILE A 227 -13.54 9.63 -8.35
N PHE A 228 -12.54 10.24 -8.98
CA PHE A 228 -11.84 9.63 -10.12
C PHE A 228 -11.11 8.34 -9.73
N LYS A 229 -10.43 8.36 -8.58
CA LYS A 229 -9.71 7.19 -8.09
C LYS A 229 -10.63 6.04 -7.66
N VAL A 230 -11.76 6.33 -7.05
CA VAL A 230 -12.77 5.32 -6.66
C VAL A 230 -13.19 4.51 -7.88
N GLY A 231 -13.58 5.16 -8.97
CA GLY A 231 -14.02 4.48 -10.18
C GLY A 231 -12.96 3.52 -10.74
N SER A 232 -11.71 3.98 -10.87
CA SER A 232 -10.63 3.15 -11.41
C SER A 232 -10.26 1.96 -10.51
N THR A 233 -10.26 2.16 -9.20
CA THR A 233 -9.93 1.09 -8.24
C THR A 233 -11.02 0.04 -8.19
N LEU A 234 -12.29 0.45 -8.12
CA LEU A 234 -13.42 -0.48 -8.14
C LEU A 234 -13.41 -1.36 -9.39
N PHE A 235 -13.20 -0.76 -10.56
CA PHE A 235 -13.15 -1.50 -11.81
C PHE A 235 -12.10 -2.63 -11.79
N ASN A 236 -10.91 -2.35 -11.28
CA ASN A 236 -9.84 -3.35 -11.23
C ASN A 236 -10.03 -4.41 -10.12
N THR A 237 -10.68 -4.05 -9.01
CA THR A 237 -10.75 -4.90 -7.81
C THR A 237 -11.96 -5.82 -7.81
N LEU A 238 -13.09 -5.39 -8.40
CA LEU A 238 -14.32 -6.17 -8.44
C LEU A 238 -14.16 -7.49 -9.21
N SER A 239 -13.27 -7.55 -10.22
CA SER A 239 -13.03 -8.77 -11.01
C SER A 239 -12.67 -9.97 -10.15
N ASN A 240 -11.72 -9.83 -9.23
CA ASN A 240 -11.32 -10.93 -8.33
C ASN A 240 -12.42 -11.35 -7.36
N LEU A 241 -13.19 -10.37 -6.86
CA LEU A 241 -14.32 -10.64 -5.97
C LEU A 241 -15.43 -11.44 -6.71
N MET A 242 -15.78 -11.02 -7.93
CA MET A 242 -16.77 -11.70 -8.75
C MET A 242 -16.35 -13.13 -9.10
N ILE A 243 -15.08 -13.33 -9.49
CA ILE A 243 -14.53 -14.66 -9.76
C ILE A 243 -14.61 -15.55 -8.51
N SER A 244 -14.26 -15.02 -7.32
CA SER A 244 -14.32 -15.79 -6.08
C SER A 244 -15.73 -16.25 -5.75
N ILE A 245 -16.71 -15.36 -5.86
CA ILE A 245 -18.11 -15.64 -5.51
C ILE A 245 -18.76 -16.59 -6.53
N MET A 246 -18.51 -16.38 -7.83
CA MET A 246 -19.24 -17.08 -8.90
C MET A 246 -18.58 -18.40 -9.29
N ILE A 247 -17.26 -18.53 -9.17
CA ILE A 247 -16.51 -19.66 -9.72
C ILE A 247 -15.74 -20.39 -8.62
N GLY A 248 -14.97 -19.65 -7.79
CA GLY A 248 -14.18 -20.22 -6.70
C GLY A 248 -12.83 -19.58 -6.50
N THR A 249 -12.26 -19.78 -5.31
CA THR A 249 -11.02 -19.13 -4.87
C THR A 249 -9.78 -19.63 -5.61
N VAL A 250 -9.77 -20.89 -6.04
CA VAL A 250 -8.67 -21.47 -6.83
C VAL A 250 -8.51 -20.74 -8.17
N VAL A 251 -9.63 -20.43 -8.83
CA VAL A 251 -9.64 -19.68 -10.11
C VAL A 251 -9.14 -18.26 -9.90
N VAL A 252 -9.42 -17.63 -8.75
CA VAL A 252 -8.82 -16.35 -8.38
C VAL A 252 -7.29 -16.47 -8.30
N GLY A 253 -6.76 -17.58 -7.79
CA GLY A 253 -5.32 -17.87 -7.77
C GLY A 253 -4.72 -17.88 -9.17
N TYR A 254 -5.32 -18.60 -10.12
CA TYR A 254 -4.87 -18.62 -11.51
C TYR A 254 -5.00 -17.24 -12.17
N TYR A 255 -6.16 -16.59 -12.06
CA TYR A 255 -6.39 -15.26 -12.60
C TYR A 255 -5.37 -14.25 -12.07
N SER A 256 -5.08 -14.26 -10.77
CA SER A 256 -4.13 -13.35 -10.15
C SER A 256 -2.69 -13.53 -10.65
N ASN A 257 -2.31 -14.73 -11.12
CA ASN A 257 -1.03 -14.97 -11.77
C ASN A 257 -0.95 -14.28 -13.13
N TYR A 258 -1.96 -14.46 -13.98
CA TYR A 258 -2.01 -13.79 -15.29
C TYR A 258 -2.12 -12.25 -15.11
N PHE A 259 -2.95 -11.82 -14.16
CA PHE A 259 -3.07 -10.39 -13.85
C PHE A 259 -1.77 -9.78 -13.36
N MET A 260 -0.97 -10.51 -12.57
CA MET A 260 0.35 -10.06 -12.16
C MET A 260 1.25 -9.81 -13.39
N ILE A 261 1.30 -10.73 -14.34
CA ILE A 261 2.13 -10.58 -15.54
C ILE A 261 1.67 -9.35 -16.34
N THR A 262 0.38 -9.23 -16.63
CA THR A 262 -0.17 -8.09 -17.40
C THR A 262 0.03 -6.76 -16.68
N SER A 263 -0.12 -6.71 -15.36
CA SER A 263 0.11 -5.51 -14.56
C SER A 263 1.58 -5.07 -14.57
N GLN A 264 2.52 -6.03 -14.53
CA GLN A 264 3.95 -5.71 -14.62
C GLN A 264 4.36 -5.18 -16.01
N VAL A 265 3.77 -5.70 -17.08
CA VAL A 265 3.94 -5.16 -18.45
C VAL A 265 3.42 -3.72 -18.51
N ASN A 266 2.25 -3.44 -17.91
CA ASN A 266 1.72 -2.09 -17.80
C ASN A 266 2.65 -1.14 -17.04
N VAL A 267 3.27 -1.59 -15.96
CA VAL A 267 4.25 -0.79 -15.20
C VAL A 267 5.45 -0.42 -16.08
N ILE A 268 6.01 -1.37 -16.84
CA ILE A 268 7.12 -1.11 -17.76
C ILE A 268 6.70 -0.10 -18.84
N TYR A 269 5.50 -0.28 -19.41
CA TYR A 269 4.93 0.65 -20.39
C TYR A 269 4.83 2.07 -19.82
N MET A 270 4.28 2.22 -18.60
CA MET A 270 4.15 3.52 -17.93
C MET A 270 5.51 4.17 -17.62
N LEU A 271 6.55 3.38 -17.29
CA LEU A 271 7.91 3.91 -17.10
C LEU A 271 8.45 4.52 -18.40
N ILE A 272 8.26 3.84 -19.53
CA ILE A 272 8.68 4.32 -20.85
C ILE A 272 7.91 5.61 -21.21
N MET A 273 6.59 5.60 -21.06
CA MET A 273 5.73 6.76 -21.35
C MET A 273 6.08 7.98 -20.49
N THR A 274 6.38 7.76 -19.21
CA THR A 274 6.80 8.85 -18.30
C THR A 274 8.14 9.44 -18.74
N ALA A 275 9.09 8.61 -19.18
CA ALA A 275 10.38 9.06 -19.68
C ALA A 275 10.23 9.88 -20.99
N VAL A 276 9.40 9.42 -21.91
CA VAL A 276 9.10 10.12 -23.18
C VAL A 276 8.40 11.45 -22.91
N SER A 277 7.38 11.47 -22.03
CA SER A 277 6.65 12.69 -21.68
C SER A 277 7.57 13.75 -21.05
N ALA A 278 8.53 13.33 -20.22
CA ALA A 278 9.51 14.23 -19.64
C ALA A 278 10.47 14.81 -20.71
N GLY A 279 10.84 14.01 -21.72
CA GLY A 279 11.66 14.45 -22.85
C GLY A 279 10.93 15.47 -23.73
N VAL A 280 9.68 15.21 -24.06
CA VAL A 280 8.83 16.11 -24.87
C VAL A 280 8.54 17.41 -24.13
N GLY A 281 8.24 17.35 -22.82
CA GLY A 281 7.97 18.55 -22.00
C GLY A 281 9.16 19.49 -21.83
N ASN A 282 10.40 19.02 -22.06
CA ASN A 282 11.60 19.86 -22.03
C ASN A 282 11.92 20.52 -23.38
N VAL A 283 11.22 20.14 -24.46
CA VAL A 283 11.45 20.66 -25.83
C VAL A 283 10.41 21.74 -26.19
N ILE A 284 9.31 21.80 -25.44
CA ILE A 284 8.26 22.83 -25.55
C ILE A 284 8.50 23.94 -24.52
#